data_637d1b29b178bd1a7ccdb7bfe377c3de
#
_entry.id   637d1b29b178bd1a7ccdb7bfe377c3de
#
_cell.length_a   1.000
_cell.length_b   1.000
_cell.length_c   1.000
_cell.angle_alpha   90.00
_cell.angle_beta   90.00
_cell.angle_gamma   90.00
#
_symmetry.space_group_name_H-M   'P 1'
#
loop_
_entity.id
_entity.type
_entity.pdbx_description
1 polymer ?
#
loop_
_entity_poly.entity_id
_entity_poly.type
_entity_poly.pdbx_seq_one_letter_code
_entity_poly.pdbx_strand_id
1 'polypeptide(L)'
;MKSKHIKPLLAASLFSLAPMATIAAATPDLAAQAAAEYRTMARYPEWSQPVSGALADPLLAGREATVQTQAGPAGAGPALSVWASDIRYSTGDTAYFYASLAERTASSVNLLAPAPRSAAGPWAVTGELVDNNGQQLAMLSYRDDGKDGDQQAGDGVYTASYVLPATHQPDIGSAKNIAIKVTAVNADQDQRVALGGFLYSQPGAQLTGEYRDRLSEGSLVIAAKVDVAVAGRYHLAGVLASALGESLSLSQNAVHLEPGSHWVDLSFYGLILREAGVSGPYTLSSVTLTTAGAMPNALGPVVTAAHVTKPYLNVQFTDKPFARADLLDAATRLEGLVKR
;
A
#
# COMPACT_ATOMS: atom_id res chain seq x y z
N MET A 1 -15.60 -17.92 25.90
CA MET A 1 -15.05 -16.62 25.50
C MET A 1 -14.69 -16.71 24.04
N LYS A 2 -15.40 -15.96 23.16
CA LYS A 2 -15.22 -16.04 21.69
C LYS A 2 -14.12 -15.07 21.27
N SER A 3 -12.99 -15.60 20.80
CA SER A 3 -11.90 -14.83 20.18
C SER A 3 -12.41 -14.17 18.90
N LYS A 4 -12.37 -12.82 18.85
CA LYS A 4 -12.60 -12.05 17.63
C LYS A 4 -11.29 -12.05 16.83
N HIS A 5 -11.25 -12.83 15.75
CA HIS A 5 -10.16 -12.75 14.78
C HIS A 5 -10.14 -11.36 14.13
N ILE A 6 -9.07 -10.63 14.37
CA ILE A 6 -8.73 -9.42 13.63
C ILE A 6 -8.23 -9.88 12.26
N LYS A 7 -8.98 -9.59 11.21
CA LYS A 7 -8.53 -9.83 9.83
C LYS A 7 -7.49 -8.79 9.47
N PRO A 8 -6.29 -9.17 8.98
CA PRO A 8 -5.34 -8.20 8.46
C PRO A 8 -5.90 -7.56 7.19
N LEU A 9 -5.94 -6.24 7.14
CA LEU A 9 -6.17 -5.49 5.91
C LEU A 9 -4.88 -5.56 5.09
N LEU A 10 -4.82 -6.48 4.15
CA LEU A 10 -3.82 -6.46 3.10
C LEU A 10 -4.31 -5.53 1.99
N ALA A 11 -3.58 -4.46 1.77
CA ALA A 11 -3.72 -3.59 0.61
C ALA A 11 -3.20 -4.30 -0.66
N ALA A 12 -3.87 -5.35 -1.10
CA ALA A 12 -3.58 -6.05 -2.35
C ALA A 12 -4.81 -6.72 -2.94
N SER A 13 -5.96 -6.08 -2.85
CA SER A 13 -7.12 -6.40 -3.69
C SER A 13 -8.15 -5.29 -3.57
N LEU A 14 -7.91 -4.19 -4.28
CA LEU A 14 -8.92 -3.15 -4.45
C LEU A 14 -10.14 -3.63 -5.25
N PHE A 15 -10.21 -4.90 -5.59
CA PHE A 15 -11.36 -5.51 -6.26
C PHE A 15 -11.63 -6.93 -5.74
N SER A 16 -11.89 -7.09 -4.43
CA SER A 16 -12.67 -8.25 -4.03
C SER A 16 -14.14 -7.93 -4.31
N LEU A 17 -14.74 -8.61 -5.26
CA LEU A 17 -16.20 -8.75 -5.36
C LEU A 17 -16.73 -9.13 -3.98
N ALA A 18 -17.32 -8.17 -3.28
CA ALA A 18 -18.08 -8.45 -2.09
C ALA A 18 -19.15 -9.51 -2.46
N PRO A 19 -19.37 -10.55 -1.67
CA PRO A 19 -20.49 -11.43 -1.90
C PRO A 19 -21.76 -10.58 -1.89
N MET A 20 -22.68 -10.84 -2.84
CA MET A 20 -24.01 -10.25 -2.87
C MET A 20 -24.74 -10.56 -1.57
N ALA A 21 -24.45 -9.80 -0.52
CA ALA A 21 -25.33 -9.72 0.64
C ALA A 21 -26.57 -8.96 0.17
N THR A 22 -27.71 -9.59 0.28
CA THR A 22 -29.09 -9.07 0.16
C THR A 22 -29.13 -7.56 -0.11
N ILE A 23 -29.39 -7.20 -1.37
CA ILE A 23 -29.65 -5.81 -1.76
C ILE A 23 -30.97 -5.44 -1.12
N ALA A 24 -30.94 -4.87 0.09
CA ALA A 24 -32.05 -4.09 0.60
C ALA A 24 -32.23 -2.94 -0.39
N ALA A 25 -33.42 -2.85 -0.96
CA ALA A 25 -33.85 -1.94 -2.00
C ALA A 25 -32.93 -0.74 -2.24
N ALA A 26 -31.92 -0.89 -3.10
CA ALA A 26 -31.14 0.22 -3.59
C ALA A 26 -32.11 1.19 -4.26
N THR A 27 -32.03 2.48 -3.90
CA THR A 27 -32.83 3.48 -4.59
C THR A 27 -32.55 3.37 -6.09
N PRO A 28 -33.53 3.57 -6.99
CA PRO A 28 -33.33 3.45 -8.43
C PRO A 28 -32.12 4.24 -8.95
N ASP A 29 -31.81 5.36 -8.33
CA ASP A 29 -30.67 6.22 -8.67
C ASP A 29 -29.32 5.52 -8.35
N LEU A 30 -29.19 4.86 -7.21
CA LEU A 30 -27.95 4.15 -6.83
C LEU A 30 -27.67 2.96 -7.77
N ALA A 31 -28.71 2.22 -8.17
CA ALA A 31 -28.55 1.11 -9.12
C ALA A 31 -28.17 1.61 -10.51
N ALA A 32 -28.70 2.74 -10.96
CA ALA A 32 -28.35 3.38 -12.22
C ALA A 32 -26.88 3.86 -12.22
N GLN A 33 -26.43 4.49 -11.13
CA GLN A 33 -25.06 4.93 -10.95
C GLN A 33 -24.08 3.73 -10.97
N ALA A 34 -24.37 2.69 -10.21
CA ALA A 34 -23.55 1.48 -10.19
C ALA A 34 -23.49 0.80 -11.57
N ALA A 35 -24.58 0.78 -12.32
CA ALA A 35 -24.59 0.24 -13.68
C ALA A 35 -23.70 1.07 -14.63
N ALA A 36 -23.73 2.39 -14.54
CA ALA A 36 -22.87 3.28 -15.33
C ALA A 36 -21.37 3.08 -14.98
N GLU A 37 -21.04 2.92 -13.69
CA GLU A 37 -19.69 2.61 -13.26
C GLU A 37 -19.19 1.27 -13.80
N TYR A 38 -20.00 0.21 -13.73
CA TYR A 38 -19.64 -1.09 -14.30
C TYR A 38 -19.42 -1.02 -15.81
N ARG A 39 -20.20 -0.24 -16.56
CA ARG A 39 -19.97 -0.02 -18.00
C ARG A 39 -18.67 0.72 -18.25
N THR A 40 -18.32 1.69 -17.41
CA THR A 40 -17.04 2.41 -17.50
C THR A 40 -15.88 1.47 -17.23
N MET A 41 -15.95 0.69 -16.14
CA MET A 41 -14.91 -0.29 -15.78
C MET A 41 -14.77 -1.42 -16.82
N ALA A 42 -15.86 -1.80 -17.50
CA ALA A 42 -15.87 -2.84 -18.53
C ALA A 42 -15.04 -2.48 -19.77
N ARG A 43 -14.69 -1.19 -19.95
CA ARG A 43 -13.87 -0.72 -21.07
C ARG A 43 -12.40 -1.12 -20.96
N TYR A 44 -11.95 -1.52 -19.76
CA TYR A 44 -10.56 -1.84 -19.46
C TYR A 44 -10.43 -3.28 -18.96
N PRO A 45 -9.33 -3.99 -19.31
CA PRO A 45 -9.08 -5.32 -18.80
C PRO A 45 -8.73 -5.29 -17.32
N GLU A 46 -8.95 -6.38 -16.60
CA GLU A 46 -8.66 -6.51 -15.16
C GLU A 46 -7.18 -6.23 -14.83
N TRP A 47 -6.29 -6.64 -15.72
CA TRP A 47 -4.84 -6.52 -15.56
C TRP A 47 -4.29 -5.12 -15.88
N SER A 48 -5.10 -4.21 -16.41
CA SER A 48 -4.67 -2.81 -16.67
C SER A 48 -5.83 -1.84 -16.47
N GLN A 49 -5.67 -0.94 -15.50
CA GLN A 49 -6.70 0.01 -15.08
C GLN A 49 -6.20 1.44 -15.19
N PRO A 50 -7.05 2.41 -15.55
CA PRO A 50 -6.69 3.81 -15.50
C PRO A 50 -6.45 4.23 -14.04
N VAL A 51 -5.45 5.09 -13.85
CA VAL A 51 -5.18 5.76 -12.56
C VAL A 51 -5.49 7.23 -12.74
N SER A 52 -6.35 7.78 -11.89
CA SER A 52 -6.72 9.20 -11.92
C SER A 52 -7.10 9.69 -10.53
N GLY A 53 -6.95 10.99 -10.29
CA GLY A 53 -7.39 11.66 -9.08
C GLY A 53 -6.35 11.77 -7.98
N ALA A 54 -6.79 11.79 -6.71
CA ALA A 54 -5.96 12.08 -5.53
C ALA A 54 -4.88 11.03 -5.24
N LEU A 55 -4.99 9.82 -5.80
CA LEU A 55 -3.98 8.77 -5.70
C LEU A 55 -3.05 8.84 -6.90
N ALA A 56 -2.05 9.71 -6.82
CA ALA A 56 -1.07 9.90 -7.90
C ALA A 56 -0.32 8.60 -8.25
N ASP A 57 -0.05 7.74 -7.26
CA ASP A 57 0.59 6.44 -7.46
C ASP A 57 0.08 5.43 -6.39
N PRO A 58 -0.80 4.48 -6.77
CA PRO A 58 -1.40 3.56 -5.81
C PRO A 58 -0.40 2.58 -5.18
N LEU A 59 0.76 2.32 -5.83
CA LEU A 59 1.78 1.46 -5.25
C LEU A 59 2.56 2.18 -4.15
N LEU A 60 2.80 3.47 -4.29
CA LEU A 60 3.42 4.31 -3.26
C LEU A 60 2.44 4.59 -2.12
N ALA A 61 1.21 5.00 -2.44
CA ALA A 61 0.16 5.25 -1.43
C ALA A 61 -0.14 4.00 -0.58
N GLY A 62 -0.09 2.81 -1.18
CA GLY A 62 -0.29 1.55 -0.47
C GLY A 62 0.84 1.16 0.49
N ARG A 63 1.94 1.91 0.50
CA ARG A 63 3.09 1.68 1.40
C ARG A 63 3.08 2.59 2.62
N GLU A 64 2.26 3.61 2.64
CA GLU A 64 2.08 4.40 3.85
C GLU A 64 1.50 3.51 4.94
N ALA A 65 2.23 3.41 6.05
CA ALA A 65 1.76 2.64 7.18
C ALA A 65 0.51 3.30 7.76
N THR A 66 -0.51 2.49 8.03
CA THR A 66 -1.73 3.00 8.64
C THR A 66 -1.44 3.52 10.04
N VAL A 67 -1.77 4.78 10.29
CA VAL A 67 -1.67 5.37 11.63
C VAL A 67 -2.71 4.71 12.53
N GLN A 68 -2.24 4.03 13.57
CA GLN A 68 -3.10 3.45 14.61
C GLN A 68 -3.22 4.43 15.77
N THR A 69 -4.43 4.80 16.11
CA THR A 69 -4.69 5.77 17.18
C THR A 69 -5.47 5.14 18.31
N GLN A 70 -4.94 5.24 19.52
CA GLN A 70 -5.61 4.82 20.75
C GLN A 70 -6.02 6.04 21.57
N ALA A 71 -7.33 6.23 21.72
CA ALA A 71 -7.88 7.25 22.59
C ALA A 71 -7.64 6.94 24.09
N GLY A 72 -7.62 7.97 24.90
CA GLY A 72 -7.58 7.82 26.36
C GLY A 72 -8.82 7.12 26.94
N PRO A 73 -8.80 6.74 28.21
CA PRO A 73 -9.94 6.16 28.90
C PRO A 73 -11.19 7.04 28.74
N ALA A 74 -12.33 6.43 28.36
CA ALA A 74 -13.59 7.13 28.10
C ALA A 74 -13.48 8.27 27.05
N GLY A 75 -12.45 8.26 26.19
CA GLY A 75 -12.21 9.30 25.19
C GLY A 75 -11.62 10.60 25.74
N ALA A 76 -11.22 10.63 27.02
CA ALA A 76 -10.65 11.81 27.66
C ALA A 76 -9.12 11.87 27.49
N GLY A 77 -8.59 13.09 27.40
CA GLY A 77 -7.17 13.38 27.30
C GLY A 77 -6.56 13.01 25.93
N PRO A 78 -5.23 13.12 25.80
CA PRO A 78 -4.57 12.93 24.52
C PRO A 78 -4.66 11.48 24.04
N ALA A 79 -4.82 11.31 22.73
CA ALA A 79 -4.71 10.04 22.03
C ALA A 79 -3.27 9.80 21.61
N LEU A 80 -2.79 8.55 21.73
CA LEU A 80 -1.50 8.11 21.22
C LEU A 80 -1.68 7.50 19.83
N SER A 81 -0.93 8.01 18.87
CA SER A 81 -0.84 7.45 17.52
C SER A 81 0.51 6.80 17.30
N VAL A 82 0.57 5.71 16.54
CA VAL A 82 1.79 5.00 16.16
C VAL A 82 1.74 4.56 14.70
N TRP A 83 2.86 4.68 14.00
CA TRP A 83 3.01 4.19 12.62
C TRP A 83 4.49 3.91 12.30
N ALA A 84 4.72 3.17 11.22
CA ALA A 84 6.05 2.94 10.66
C ALA A 84 6.24 3.77 9.40
N SER A 85 7.46 4.02 8.98
CA SER A 85 7.75 4.73 7.71
C SER A 85 7.42 3.90 6.46
N ASP A 86 7.31 2.58 6.58
CA ASP A 86 6.90 1.68 5.51
C ASP A 86 6.08 0.50 6.10
N ILE A 87 5.21 -0.10 5.30
CA ILE A 87 4.44 -1.29 5.68
C ILE A 87 5.29 -2.57 5.71
N ARG A 88 6.51 -2.53 5.14
CA ARG A 88 7.41 -3.67 5.07
C ARG A 88 8.88 -3.25 5.19
N TYR A 89 9.70 -4.16 5.75
CA TYR A 89 11.16 -4.06 5.75
C TYR A 89 11.78 -5.42 5.51
N SER A 90 13.03 -5.43 5.02
CA SER A 90 13.87 -6.62 4.85
C SER A 90 15.06 -6.58 5.81
N THR A 91 15.81 -7.66 5.87
CA THR A 91 17.07 -7.73 6.62
C THR A 91 18.03 -6.63 6.19
N GLY A 92 18.56 -5.90 7.16
CA GLY A 92 19.48 -4.79 6.94
C GLY A 92 18.80 -3.44 6.68
N ASP A 93 17.49 -3.40 6.44
CA ASP A 93 16.76 -2.13 6.32
C ASP A 93 16.75 -1.41 7.67
N THR A 94 16.91 -0.09 7.64
CA THR A 94 16.65 0.77 8.79
C THR A 94 15.18 1.14 8.80
N ALA A 95 14.45 0.64 9.78
CA ALA A 95 13.05 0.99 10.01
C ALA A 95 12.95 2.20 10.91
N TYR A 96 12.08 3.16 10.55
CA TYR A 96 11.73 4.29 11.40
C TYR A 96 10.31 4.12 11.90
N PHE A 97 10.12 4.33 13.20
CA PHE A 97 8.84 4.21 13.88
C PHE A 97 8.49 5.54 14.53
N TYR A 98 7.29 5.99 14.29
CA TYR A 98 6.80 7.28 14.75
C TYR A 98 5.71 7.10 15.78
N ALA A 99 5.66 8.00 16.75
CA ALA A 99 4.59 8.10 17.70
C ALA A 99 4.26 9.59 17.94
N SER A 100 2.98 9.90 18.12
CA SER A 100 2.56 11.24 18.49
C SER A 100 1.42 11.20 19.49
N LEU A 101 1.38 12.20 20.35
CA LEU A 101 0.28 12.45 21.27
C LEU A 101 -0.53 13.65 20.78
N ALA A 102 -1.83 13.52 20.66
CA ALA A 102 -2.67 14.58 20.17
C ALA A 102 -3.93 14.76 21.03
N GLU A 103 -4.28 16.00 21.35
CA GLU A 103 -5.59 16.31 21.88
C GLU A 103 -6.60 16.38 20.74
N ARG A 104 -7.69 15.65 20.91
CA ARG A 104 -8.81 15.63 19.98
C ARG A 104 -9.94 16.48 20.53
N THR A 105 -10.31 17.51 19.78
CA THR A 105 -11.56 18.24 19.99
C THR A 105 -12.60 17.76 18.97
N ALA A 106 -13.85 18.18 19.11
CA ALA A 106 -14.92 17.85 18.15
C ALA A 106 -14.60 18.32 16.70
N SER A 107 -13.70 19.29 16.54
CA SER A 107 -13.40 19.94 15.25
C SER A 107 -11.93 19.97 14.86
N SER A 108 -10.99 19.54 15.72
CA SER A 108 -9.56 19.60 15.44
C SER A 108 -8.76 18.48 16.11
N VAL A 109 -7.60 18.19 15.53
CA VAL A 109 -6.55 17.35 16.11
C VAL A 109 -5.33 18.23 16.29
N ASN A 110 -4.94 18.50 17.54
CA ASN A 110 -3.75 19.28 17.86
C ASN A 110 -2.68 18.34 18.38
N LEU A 111 -1.54 18.28 17.71
CA LEU A 111 -0.36 17.57 18.21
C LEU A 111 0.11 18.26 19.50
N LEU A 112 0.37 17.48 20.51
CA LEU A 112 1.02 17.93 21.72
C LEU A 112 2.51 17.92 21.45
N ALA A 113 3.05 19.09 21.09
CA ALA A 113 4.50 19.28 21.14
C ALA A 113 5.01 18.91 22.55
N PRO A 114 6.23 18.36 22.71
CA PRO A 114 6.82 18.12 23.99
C PRO A 114 6.85 19.45 24.72
N ALA A 115 5.94 19.63 25.69
CA ALA A 115 5.86 20.87 26.43
C ALA A 115 7.23 21.13 27.09
N PRO A 116 7.81 22.31 26.95
CA PRO A 116 8.98 22.68 27.71
C PRO A 116 8.57 22.55 29.19
N ARG A 117 9.09 21.54 29.88
CA ARG A 117 8.97 21.20 31.31
C ARG A 117 8.04 22.09 32.14
N SER A 118 6.80 22.25 31.74
CA SER A 118 5.78 22.94 32.51
C SER A 118 4.95 21.92 33.29
N ALA A 119 4.21 22.33 34.27
CA ALA A 119 3.63 21.59 35.41
C ALA A 119 2.90 20.27 35.09
N ALA A 120 2.70 19.89 33.85
CA ALA A 120 2.14 18.59 33.43
C ALA A 120 3.19 17.72 32.69
N GLY A 121 4.47 17.86 32.96
CA GLY A 121 5.61 17.06 32.48
C GLY A 121 5.50 16.46 31.05
N PRO A 122 6.63 16.31 30.35
CA PRO A 122 6.59 15.67 29.03
C PRO A 122 6.18 14.20 29.19
N TRP A 123 5.42 13.71 28.22
CA TRP A 123 5.16 12.28 28.10
C TRP A 123 6.48 11.54 27.82
N ALA A 124 6.79 10.54 28.63
CA ALA A 124 7.88 9.61 28.34
C ALA A 124 7.35 8.56 27.36
N VAL A 125 7.90 8.53 26.16
CA VAL A 125 7.49 7.60 25.11
C VAL A 125 8.55 6.50 24.98
N THR A 126 8.11 5.25 25.08
CA THR A 126 8.93 4.06 24.92
C THR A 126 8.21 3.07 24.03
N GLY A 127 8.95 2.14 23.41
CA GLY A 127 8.32 1.11 22.60
C GLY A 127 9.09 -0.19 22.59
N GLU A 128 8.42 -1.20 22.05
CA GLU A 128 9.00 -2.53 21.83
C GLU A 128 8.50 -3.10 20.51
N LEU A 129 9.34 -3.88 19.85
CA LEU A 129 8.97 -4.75 18.73
C LEU A 129 8.64 -6.13 19.28
N VAL A 130 7.52 -6.68 18.84
CA VAL A 130 6.99 -7.95 19.34
C VAL A 130 6.57 -8.83 18.16
N ASP A 131 6.93 -10.10 18.21
CA ASP A 131 6.48 -11.07 17.20
C ASP A 131 5.03 -11.54 17.44
N ASN A 132 4.52 -12.38 16.51
CA ASN A 132 3.16 -12.94 16.60
C ASN A 132 2.92 -13.83 17.84
N ASN A 133 4.00 -14.28 18.50
CA ASN A 133 3.94 -15.11 19.71
C ASN A 133 3.99 -14.29 20.99
N GLY A 134 4.13 -12.97 20.87
CA GLY A 134 4.30 -12.05 21.99
C GLY A 134 5.74 -11.98 22.50
N GLN A 135 6.72 -12.54 21.77
CA GLN A 135 8.13 -12.44 22.12
C GLN A 135 8.66 -11.05 21.77
N GLN A 136 9.28 -10.39 22.75
CA GLN A 136 9.95 -9.12 22.52
C GLN A 136 11.22 -9.35 21.70
N LEU A 137 11.31 -8.64 20.56
CA LEU A 137 12.45 -8.68 19.65
C LEU A 137 13.45 -7.56 19.92
N ALA A 138 12.94 -6.37 20.26
CA ALA A 138 13.77 -5.21 20.56
C ALA A 138 13.01 -4.19 21.42
N MET A 139 13.77 -3.39 22.17
CA MET A 139 13.29 -2.15 22.78
C MET A 139 13.54 -0.98 21.85
N LEU A 140 12.60 -0.05 21.78
CA LEU A 140 12.66 1.16 20.97
C LEU A 140 12.80 2.39 21.88
N SER A 141 13.80 3.23 21.58
CA SER A 141 14.01 4.48 22.29
C SER A 141 13.50 5.63 21.41
N TYR A 142 12.37 6.20 21.80
CA TYR A 142 11.72 7.30 21.09
C TYR A 142 12.31 8.65 21.52
N ARG A 143 12.58 9.52 20.55
CA ARG A 143 13.11 10.88 20.75
C ARG A 143 12.40 11.85 19.81
N ASP A 144 12.39 13.12 20.21
CA ASP A 144 11.90 14.26 19.44
C ASP A 144 13.02 15.31 19.45
N ASP A 145 14.12 14.99 18.74
CA ASP A 145 15.37 15.76 18.78
C ASP A 145 15.89 16.19 17.40
N GLY A 146 15.14 15.90 16.33
CA GLY A 146 15.49 16.25 14.95
C GLY A 146 16.63 15.40 14.38
N LYS A 147 16.85 14.17 14.89
CA LYS A 147 17.92 13.27 14.47
C LYS A 147 17.42 11.87 14.17
N ASP A 148 18.26 11.06 13.49
CA ASP A 148 18.03 9.63 13.26
C ASP A 148 16.65 9.31 12.68
N GLY A 149 16.18 10.11 11.71
CA GLY A 149 14.89 9.96 11.05
C GLY A 149 13.79 10.85 11.61
N ASP A 150 14.01 11.53 12.71
CA ASP A 150 13.18 12.63 13.19
C ASP A 150 13.36 13.85 12.29
N GLN A 151 12.27 14.37 11.74
CA GLN A 151 12.32 15.45 10.75
C GLN A 151 12.51 16.84 11.39
N GLN A 152 11.97 17.02 12.59
CA GLN A 152 12.01 18.32 13.26
C GLN A 152 11.93 18.17 14.77
N ALA A 153 12.97 18.63 15.46
CA ALA A 153 13.01 18.63 16.92
C ALA A 153 11.86 19.43 17.54
N GLY A 154 11.17 18.86 18.50
CA GLY A 154 10.16 19.55 19.30
C GLY A 154 8.80 19.72 18.58
N ASP A 155 8.52 18.97 17.53
CA ASP A 155 7.25 19.05 16.79
C ASP A 155 6.14 18.13 17.34
N GLY A 156 6.47 17.28 18.33
CA GLY A 156 5.53 16.34 18.94
C GLY A 156 5.45 15.01 18.23
N VAL A 157 6.30 14.77 17.23
CA VAL A 157 6.46 13.47 16.60
C VAL A 157 7.71 12.79 17.16
N TYR A 158 7.52 11.82 17.99
CA TYR A 158 8.61 11.02 18.56
C TYR A 158 9.06 9.97 17.57
N THR A 159 10.33 9.83 17.33
CA THR A 159 10.92 8.91 16.35
C THR A 159 11.85 7.92 17.03
N ALA A 160 11.76 6.66 16.64
CA ALA A 160 12.71 5.61 16.96
C ALA A 160 13.19 4.93 15.67
N SER A 161 14.44 4.51 15.63
CA SER A 161 15.00 3.75 14.51
C SER A 161 15.49 2.37 14.95
N TYR A 162 15.42 1.39 14.04
CA TYR A 162 15.92 0.05 14.29
C TYR A 162 16.38 -0.62 13.01
N VAL A 163 17.58 -1.21 13.04
CA VAL A 163 18.09 -1.99 11.90
C VAL A 163 17.62 -3.44 12.05
N LEU A 164 16.90 -3.95 11.06
CA LEU A 164 16.32 -5.30 11.08
C LEU A 164 17.43 -6.36 10.99
N PRO A 165 17.69 -7.16 12.06
CA PRO A 165 18.77 -8.12 12.06
C PRO A 165 18.37 -9.44 11.38
N ALA A 166 19.32 -10.15 10.80
CA ALA A 166 19.11 -11.46 10.19
C ALA A 166 18.62 -12.54 11.20
N THR A 167 18.85 -12.34 12.51
CA THR A 167 18.46 -13.32 13.54
C THR A 167 16.97 -13.59 13.64
N HIS A 168 16.13 -12.64 13.19
CA HIS A 168 14.68 -12.76 13.22
C HIS A 168 14.05 -12.80 11.83
N GLN A 169 14.88 -12.87 10.77
CA GLN A 169 14.37 -12.87 9.41
C GLN A 169 13.41 -14.05 9.16
N PRO A 170 12.38 -13.87 8.34
CA PRO A 170 11.58 -14.97 7.84
C PRO A 170 12.37 -15.82 6.83
N ASP A 171 11.84 -16.98 6.50
CA ASP A 171 12.37 -17.78 5.39
C ASP A 171 12.21 -17.03 4.05
N ILE A 172 13.09 -17.34 3.08
CA ILE A 172 13.00 -16.74 1.76
C ILE A 172 11.65 -17.09 1.12
N GLY A 173 10.97 -16.10 0.58
CA GLY A 173 9.62 -16.22 0.01
C GLY A 173 8.50 -16.03 1.02
N SER A 174 8.82 -15.68 2.27
CA SER A 174 7.83 -15.48 3.33
C SER A 174 7.94 -14.12 4.03
N ALA A 175 6.98 -13.82 4.91
CA ALA A 175 7.00 -12.63 5.75
C ALA A 175 6.44 -12.96 7.14
N LYS A 176 6.86 -12.17 8.13
CA LYS A 176 6.34 -12.19 9.51
C LYS A 176 5.69 -10.84 9.82
N ASN A 177 4.56 -10.85 10.50
CA ASN A 177 4.01 -9.65 11.10
C ASN A 177 4.80 -9.32 12.37
N ILE A 178 5.30 -8.10 12.46
CA ILE A 178 5.93 -7.57 13.67
C ILE A 178 5.04 -6.46 14.21
N ALA A 179 4.66 -6.54 15.46
CA ALA A 179 3.92 -5.50 16.16
C ALA A 179 4.88 -4.46 16.72
N ILE A 180 4.48 -3.20 16.64
CA ILE A 180 5.12 -2.05 17.28
C ILE A 180 4.21 -1.68 18.44
N LYS A 181 4.63 -1.94 19.68
CA LYS A 181 3.88 -1.52 20.86
C LYS A 181 4.55 -0.31 21.48
N VAL A 182 3.81 0.79 21.53
CA VAL A 182 4.29 2.06 22.10
C VAL A 182 3.53 2.35 23.37
N THR A 183 4.25 2.78 24.38
CA THR A 183 3.71 3.21 25.67
C THR A 183 4.17 4.64 25.94
N ALA A 184 3.23 5.51 26.25
CA ALA A 184 3.47 6.86 26.70
C ALA A 184 2.95 7.03 28.12
N VAL A 185 3.77 7.62 29.01
CA VAL A 185 3.45 7.86 30.41
C VAL A 185 3.76 9.31 30.77
N ASN A 186 2.84 10.01 31.44
CA ASN A 186 3.06 11.37 31.93
C ASN A 186 3.52 11.39 33.41
N ALA A 187 3.75 12.59 33.95
CA ALA A 187 4.17 12.76 35.35
C ALA A 187 3.10 12.27 36.36
N ASP A 188 1.81 12.32 36.00
CA ASP A 188 0.69 11.87 36.82
C ASP A 188 0.46 10.36 36.73
N GLN A 189 1.36 9.62 36.05
CA GLN A 189 1.25 8.19 35.79
C GLN A 189 0.08 7.80 34.89
N ASP A 190 -0.50 8.72 34.17
CA ASP A 190 -1.43 8.41 33.09
C ASP A 190 -0.69 7.67 31.99
N GLN A 191 -1.26 6.56 31.55
CA GLN A 191 -0.66 5.72 30.52
C GLN A 191 -1.52 5.70 29.26
N ARG A 192 -0.85 5.71 28.11
CA ARG A 192 -1.42 5.41 26.80
C ARG A 192 -0.62 4.30 26.15
N VAL A 193 -1.31 3.36 25.53
CA VAL A 193 -0.67 2.25 24.78
C VAL A 193 -1.29 2.19 23.40
N ALA A 194 -0.47 2.23 22.36
CA ALA A 194 -0.91 2.04 20.97
C ALA A 194 -0.14 0.90 20.31
N LEU A 195 -0.79 0.23 19.38
CA LEU A 195 -0.22 -0.89 18.61
C LEU A 195 -0.24 -0.53 17.13
N GLY A 196 0.93 -0.56 16.51
CA GLY A 196 1.13 -0.54 15.07
C GLY A 196 1.71 -1.85 14.57
N GLY A 197 2.19 -1.87 13.33
CA GLY A 197 2.86 -3.06 12.81
C GLY A 197 3.40 -2.88 11.40
N PHE A 198 4.26 -3.79 11.03
CA PHE A 198 4.86 -3.89 9.69
C PHE A 198 5.13 -5.36 9.33
N LEU A 199 5.42 -5.58 8.04
CA LEU A 199 5.87 -6.89 7.56
C LEU A 199 7.41 -6.93 7.56
N TYR A 200 7.99 -7.86 8.29
CA TYR A 200 9.37 -8.28 8.07
C TYR A 200 9.37 -9.30 6.94
N SER A 201 9.86 -8.91 5.75
CA SER A 201 9.62 -9.58 4.49
C SER A 201 10.93 -10.05 3.85
N GLN A 202 10.95 -11.29 3.39
CA GLN A 202 12.02 -11.88 2.58
C GLN A 202 11.43 -12.36 1.24
N PRO A 203 11.34 -11.52 0.21
CA PRO A 203 10.80 -11.94 -1.09
C PRO A 203 11.59 -13.09 -1.69
N GLY A 204 10.87 -14.07 -2.28
CA GLY A 204 11.49 -15.21 -2.98
C GLY A 204 12.02 -14.86 -4.37
N ALA A 205 11.81 -13.64 -4.84
CA ALA A 205 12.31 -13.10 -6.09
C ALA A 205 12.54 -11.59 -5.99
N GLN A 206 13.37 -11.07 -6.87
CA GLN A 206 13.70 -9.64 -6.91
C GLN A 206 13.77 -9.12 -8.35
N LEU A 207 13.44 -7.82 -8.51
CA LEU A 207 13.64 -7.10 -9.76
C LEU A 207 15.13 -6.84 -9.98
N THR A 208 15.65 -7.11 -11.19
CA THR A 208 17.08 -6.91 -11.51
C THR A 208 17.40 -5.48 -11.90
N GLY A 209 16.39 -4.65 -12.20
CA GLY A 209 16.56 -3.31 -12.77
C GLY A 209 16.67 -3.31 -14.31
N GLU A 210 16.56 -4.46 -14.96
CA GLU A 210 16.54 -4.56 -16.41
C GLU A 210 15.08 -4.55 -16.92
N TYR A 211 14.80 -3.69 -17.90
CA TYR A 211 13.47 -3.53 -18.50
C TYR A 211 13.57 -3.46 -20.02
N ARG A 212 12.49 -3.86 -20.71
CA ARG A 212 12.34 -3.77 -22.17
C ARG A 212 10.91 -3.36 -22.52
N ASP A 213 10.75 -2.42 -23.43
CA ASP A 213 9.44 -1.96 -23.86
C ASP A 213 9.18 -2.29 -25.34
N ARG A 214 7.90 -2.59 -25.66
CA ARG A 214 7.41 -2.84 -27.00
C ARG A 214 5.92 -2.52 -27.14
N LEU A 215 5.48 -2.27 -28.37
CA LEU A 215 4.07 -2.31 -28.71
C LEU A 215 3.64 -3.76 -28.98
N SER A 216 2.47 -4.12 -28.48
CA SER A 216 1.84 -5.41 -28.76
C SER A 216 0.33 -5.21 -28.79
N GLU A 217 -0.30 -5.57 -29.91
CA GLU A 217 -1.77 -5.49 -30.10
C GLU A 217 -2.37 -4.12 -29.74
N GLY A 218 -1.66 -3.04 -30.06
CA GLY A 218 -2.07 -1.67 -29.74
C GLY A 218 -1.96 -1.29 -28.27
N SER A 219 -1.27 -2.08 -27.45
CA SER A 219 -0.95 -1.80 -26.04
C SER A 219 0.55 -1.66 -25.82
N LEU A 220 0.95 -0.92 -24.79
CA LEU A 220 2.36 -0.84 -24.36
C LEU A 220 2.66 -2.00 -23.42
N VAL A 221 3.70 -2.76 -23.74
CA VAL A 221 4.20 -3.83 -22.88
C VAL A 221 5.58 -3.47 -22.37
N ILE A 222 5.78 -3.49 -21.05
CA ILE A 222 7.07 -3.35 -20.40
C ILE A 222 7.39 -4.69 -19.73
N ALA A 223 8.42 -5.38 -20.23
CA ALA A 223 8.93 -6.59 -19.59
C ALA A 223 9.96 -6.21 -18.54
N ALA A 224 9.76 -6.67 -17.31
CA ALA A 224 10.72 -6.56 -16.21
C ALA A 224 11.47 -7.88 -16.05
N LYS A 225 12.78 -7.82 -15.88
CA LYS A 225 13.58 -9.00 -15.57
C LYS A 225 13.58 -9.27 -14.08
N VAL A 226 13.30 -10.51 -13.71
CA VAL A 226 13.15 -10.98 -12.34
C VAL A 226 14.08 -12.14 -12.08
N ASP A 227 14.86 -12.10 -11.00
CA ASP A 227 15.63 -13.23 -10.50
C ASP A 227 14.86 -13.92 -9.37
N VAL A 228 14.56 -15.19 -9.57
CA VAL A 228 13.75 -16.02 -8.67
C VAL A 228 14.65 -16.97 -7.90
N ALA A 229 14.60 -16.92 -6.58
CA ALA A 229 15.31 -17.83 -5.68
C ALA A 229 14.44 -19.03 -5.26
N VAL A 230 13.15 -18.84 -5.14
CA VAL A 230 12.18 -19.86 -4.69
C VAL A 230 11.04 -19.97 -5.69
N ALA A 231 10.76 -21.19 -6.16
CA ALA A 231 9.60 -21.44 -7.03
C ALA A 231 8.31 -20.99 -6.35
N GLY A 232 7.43 -20.33 -7.10
CA GLY A 232 6.16 -19.88 -6.53
C GLY A 232 5.37 -18.96 -7.45
N ARG A 233 4.23 -18.52 -6.92
CA ARG A 233 3.39 -17.52 -7.59
C ARG A 233 3.85 -16.12 -7.18
N TYR A 234 4.09 -15.28 -8.16
CA TYR A 234 4.53 -13.89 -8.00
C TYR A 234 3.53 -12.94 -8.61
N HIS A 235 3.38 -11.80 -7.99
CA HIS A 235 2.54 -10.70 -8.48
C HIS A 235 3.44 -9.50 -8.77
N LEU A 236 3.55 -9.14 -10.04
CA LEU A 236 4.22 -7.94 -10.52
C LEU A 236 3.18 -6.86 -10.77
N ALA A 237 3.39 -5.67 -10.22
CA ALA A 237 2.53 -4.51 -10.46
C ALA A 237 3.38 -3.28 -10.78
N GLY A 238 2.89 -2.42 -11.67
CA GLY A 238 3.61 -1.20 -12.04
C GLY A 238 2.67 -0.09 -12.48
N VAL A 239 3.05 1.15 -12.18
CA VAL A 239 2.34 2.37 -12.59
C VAL A 239 3.10 3.04 -13.72
N LEU A 240 2.41 3.35 -14.79
CA LEU A 240 2.91 4.11 -15.93
C LEU A 240 2.51 5.58 -15.78
N ALA A 241 3.47 6.47 -15.94
CA ALA A 241 3.26 7.91 -15.93
C ALA A 241 3.64 8.57 -17.26
N SER A 242 3.07 9.73 -17.53
CA SER A 242 3.47 10.62 -18.62
C SER A 242 4.86 11.21 -18.39
N ALA A 243 5.42 11.87 -19.40
CA ALA A 243 6.68 12.61 -19.27
C ALA A 243 6.61 13.76 -18.23
N LEU A 244 5.40 14.22 -17.89
CA LEU A 244 5.17 15.25 -16.85
C LEU A 244 4.99 14.66 -15.45
N GLY A 245 5.08 13.32 -15.32
CA GLY A 245 4.92 12.63 -14.03
C GLY A 245 3.47 12.33 -13.64
N GLU A 246 2.50 12.59 -14.51
CA GLU A 246 1.09 12.25 -14.26
C GLU A 246 0.88 10.75 -14.38
N SER A 247 0.36 10.10 -13.36
CA SER A 247 0.02 8.68 -13.40
C SER A 247 -1.12 8.42 -14.37
N LEU A 248 -0.94 7.45 -15.28
CA LEU A 248 -1.89 7.14 -16.34
C LEU A 248 -2.56 5.79 -16.14
N SER A 249 -1.78 4.76 -15.83
CA SER A 249 -2.27 3.39 -15.80
C SER A 249 -1.52 2.55 -14.78
N LEU A 250 -2.25 1.73 -14.03
CA LEU A 250 -1.73 0.61 -13.24
C LEU A 250 -1.84 -0.66 -14.08
N SER A 251 -0.75 -1.40 -14.20
CA SER A 251 -0.75 -2.75 -14.77
C SER A 251 -0.29 -3.76 -13.74
N GLN A 252 -0.84 -4.97 -13.81
CA GLN A 252 -0.51 -6.07 -12.91
C GLN A 252 -0.50 -7.41 -13.63
N ASN A 253 0.39 -8.31 -13.18
CA ASN A 253 0.51 -9.66 -13.72
C ASN A 253 0.81 -10.64 -12.58
N ALA A 254 0.06 -11.75 -12.53
CA ALA A 254 0.28 -12.83 -11.58
C ALA A 254 0.74 -14.07 -12.33
N VAL A 255 1.96 -14.54 -12.06
CA VAL A 255 2.63 -15.61 -12.79
C VAL A 255 3.28 -16.60 -11.84
N HIS A 256 3.31 -17.89 -12.21
CA HIS A 256 4.12 -18.91 -11.53
C HIS A 256 5.51 -18.94 -12.16
N LEU A 257 6.55 -18.84 -11.35
CA LEU A 257 7.95 -18.83 -11.79
C LEU A 257 8.75 -19.88 -11.03
N GLU A 258 9.64 -20.54 -11.77
CA GLU A 258 10.65 -21.43 -11.23
C GLU A 258 11.95 -20.66 -10.90
N PRO A 259 12.88 -21.19 -10.09
CA PRO A 259 14.16 -20.56 -9.83
C PRO A 259 14.93 -20.24 -11.11
N GLY A 260 15.54 -19.05 -11.16
CA GLY A 260 16.26 -18.55 -12.32
C GLY A 260 15.84 -17.15 -12.75
N SER A 261 16.35 -16.69 -13.88
CA SER A 261 16.03 -15.37 -14.43
C SER A 261 14.89 -15.44 -15.44
N HIS A 262 13.89 -14.61 -15.28
CA HIS A 262 12.68 -14.57 -16.11
C HIS A 262 12.36 -13.15 -16.57
N TRP A 263 11.70 -13.03 -17.73
CA TRP A 263 11.08 -11.79 -18.18
C TRP A 263 9.57 -11.87 -17.90
N VAL A 264 9.04 -10.91 -17.15
CA VAL A 264 7.61 -10.82 -16.80
C VAL A 264 7.04 -9.54 -17.37
N ASP A 265 5.98 -9.67 -18.17
CA ASP A 265 5.34 -8.56 -18.84
C ASP A 265 4.35 -7.81 -17.94
N LEU A 266 4.42 -6.49 -17.97
CA LEU A 266 3.36 -5.56 -17.58
C LEU A 266 2.74 -5.00 -18.85
N SER A 267 1.45 -5.24 -19.06
CA SER A 267 0.73 -4.74 -20.21
C SER A 267 -0.12 -3.54 -19.82
N PHE A 268 0.15 -2.39 -20.42
CA PHE A 268 -0.64 -1.16 -20.23
C PHE A 268 -1.60 -1.04 -21.41
N TYR A 269 -2.89 -1.21 -21.12
CA TYR A 269 -3.91 -1.28 -22.16
C TYR A 269 -3.99 0.00 -22.97
N GLY A 270 -3.90 -0.13 -24.29
CA GLY A 270 -3.73 1.01 -25.18
C GLY A 270 -4.85 2.05 -25.14
N LEU A 271 -6.11 1.63 -24.89
CA LEU A 271 -7.22 2.58 -24.77
C LEU A 271 -6.97 3.63 -23.67
N ILE A 272 -6.37 3.23 -22.55
CA ILE A 272 -6.04 4.16 -21.45
C ILE A 272 -5.08 5.23 -21.94
N LEU A 273 -4.02 4.82 -22.65
CA LEU A 273 -3.02 5.74 -23.19
C LEU A 273 -3.58 6.58 -24.33
N ARG A 274 -4.47 6.00 -25.14
CA ARG A 274 -5.17 6.70 -26.21
C ARG A 274 -6.05 7.83 -25.67
N GLU A 275 -6.80 7.56 -24.61
CA GLU A 275 -7.71 8.52 -23.96
C GLU A 275 -6.97 9.59 -23.17
N ALA A 276 -5.81 9.26 -22.60
CA ALA A 276 -4.95 10.25 -21.95
C ALA A 276 -4.46 11.34 -22.93
N GLY A 277 -4.45 11.07 -24.23
CA GLY A 277 -4.12 12.06 -25.26
C GLY A 277 -2.65 12.47 -25.34
N VAL A 278 -1.78 11.87 -24.54
CA VAL A 278 -0.35 12.20 -24.45
C VAL A 278 0.50 11.14 -25.15
N SER A 279 1.55 11.57 -25.85
CA SER A 279 2.54 10.68 -26.45
C SER A 279 3.71 10.46 -25.48
N GLY A 280 4.43 9.33 -25.65
CA GLY A 280 5.64 9.05 -24.89
C GLY A 280 6.83 9.96 -25.27
N PRO A 281 7.99 9.79 -24.60
CA PRO A 281 8.27 8.63 -23.74
C PRO A 281 7.42 8.63 -22.47
N TYR A 282 7.10 7.40 -22.00
CA TYR A 282 6.43 7.20 -20.72
C TYR A 282 7.44 6.70 -19.69
N THR A 283 7.14 6.90 -18.41
CA THR A 283 7.97 6.41 -17.32
C THR A 283 7.22 5.32 -16.54
N LEU A 284 7.85 4.16 -16.32
CA LEU A 284 7.40 3.22 -15.29
C LEU A 284 7.75 3.86 -13.94
N SER A 285 6.80 4.64 -13.39
CA SER A 285 7.03 5.51 -12.23
C SER A 285 7.25 4.72 -10.95
N SER A 286 6.55 3.60 -10.80
CA SER A 286 6.73 2.66 -9.71
C SER A 286 6.51 1.23 -10.18
N VAL A 287 7.24 0.29 -9.59
CA VAL A 287 7.07 -1.15 -9.82
C VAL A 287 7.40 -1.93 -8.55
N THR A 288 6.63 -2.97 -8.28
CA THR A 288 6.85 -3.87 -7.14
C THR A 288 6.60 -5.31 -7.52
N LEU A 289 7.34 -6.21 -6.86
CA LEU A 289 7.19 -7.65 -6.98
C LEU A 289 6.85 -8.23 -5.62
N THR A 290 5.81 -9.05 -5.55
CA THR A 290 5.31 -9.65 -4.32
C THR A 290 5.22 -11.16 -4.49
N THR A 291 5.68 -11.93 -3.51
CA THR A 291 5.40 -13.37 -3.45
C THR A 291 3.93 -13.57 -3.07
N ALA A 292 3.15 -14.23 -3.92
CA ALA A 292 1.74 -14.47 -3.71
C ALA A 292 1.48 -15.93 -3.30
N GLY A 293 0.52 -16.17 -2.38
CA GLY A 293 0.11 -17.51 -1.96
C GLY A 293 0.38 -17.85 -0.51
N ALA A 294 1.49 -17.38 0.07
CA ALA A 294 1.71 -17.42 1.52
C ALA A 294 1.05 -16.19 2.17
N MET A 295 0.43 -16.35 3.32
CA MET A 295 -0.12 -15.22 4.07
C MET A 295 0.58 -15.11 5.43
N PRO A 296 1.21 -13.95 5.73
CA PRO A 296 1.28 -12.74 4.90
C PRO A 296 2.18 -12.91 3.67
N ASN A 297 1.83 -12.23 2.57
CA ASN A 297 2.65 -12.23 1.36
C ASN A 297 4.00 -11.55 1.61
N ALA A 298 5.07 -12.08 1.02
CA ALA A 298 6.38 -11.43 1.05
C ALA A 298 6.41 -10.26 0.05
N LEU A 299 6.24 -9.05 0.56
CA LEU A 299 6.28 -7.83 -0.22
C LEU A 299 7.73 -7.46 -0.59
N GLY A 300 7.99 -7.18 -1.87
CA GLY A 300 9.22 -6.57 -2.33
C GLY A 300 9.24 -5.04 -2.16
N PRO A 301 10.40 -4.39 -2.38
CA PRO A 301 10.48 -2.94 -2.43
C PRO A 301 9.68 -2.37 -3.60
N VAL A 302 9.22 -1.12 -3.48
CA VAL A 302 8.76 -0.36 -4.64
C VAL A 302 9.98 0.33 -5.25
N VAL A 303 10.27 0.00 -6.50
CA VAL A 303 11.31 0.67 -7.28
C VAL A 303 10.67 1.84 -8.00
N THR A 304 11.18 3.05 -7.78
CA THR A 304 10.65 4.27 -8.40
C THR A 304 11.47 4.64 -9.64
N ALA A 305 10.84 5.32 -10.61
CA ALA A 305 11.46 5.74 -11.88
C ALA A 305 12.23 4.60 -12.57
N ALA A 306 11.62 3.40 -12.58
CA ALA A 306 12.26 2.15 -12.92
C ALA A 306 12.71 2.06 -14.39
N HIS A 307 11.95 2.67 -15.32
CA HIS A 307 12.23 2.61 -16.75
C HIS A 307 11.60 3.77 -17.50
N VAL A 308 12.31 4.32 -18.49
CA VAL A 308 11.78 5.30 -19.45
C VAL A 308 11.67 4.61 -20.80
N THR A 309 10.48 4.59 -21.38
CA THR A 309 10.20 3.91 -22.65
C THR A 309 10.80 4.66 -23.83
N LYS A 310 10.85 3.98 -24.99
CA LYS A 310 10.99 4.66 -26.29
C LYS A 310 9.85 5.65 -26.50
N PRO A 311 10.02 6.62 -27.41
CA PRO A 311 8.94 7.51 -27.80
C PRO A 311 7.88 6.74 -28.63
N TYR A 312 6.67 6.64 -28.05
CA TYR A 312 5.49 6.10 -28.75
C TYR A 312 4.49 7.21 -28.99
N LEU A 313 3.95 7.25 -30.22
CA LEU A 313 2.89 8.21 -30.53
C LEU A 313 1.56 7.72 -29.99
N ASN A 314 0.75 8.63 -29.45
CA ASN A 314 -0.58 8.31 -28.92
C ASN A 314 -1.46 7.55 -29.94
N VAL A 315 -1.37 7.89 -31.24
CA VAL A 315 -2.13 7.25 -32.31
C VAL A 315 -1.77 5.79 -32.57
N GLN A 316 -0.67 5.27 -32.03
CA GLN A 316 -0.26 3.86 -32.15
C GLN A 316 -1.02 2.93 -31.19
N PHE A 317 -1.71 3.50 -30.21
CA PHE A 317 -2.48 2.74 -29.24
C PHE A 317 -3.90 2.47 -29.72
N THR A 318 -4.46 1.35 -29.30
CA THR A 318 -5.85 0.99 -29.63
C THR A 318 -6.84 1.98 -29.03
N ASP A 319 -7.91 2.26 -29.77
CA ASP A 319 -9.08 3.01 -29.30
C ASP A 319 -10.28 2.11 -28.95
N LYS A 320 -10.10 0.77 -29.03
CA LYS A 320 -11.16 -0.19 -28.80
C LYS A 320 -11.34 -0.49 -27.32
N PRO A 321 -12.58 -0.45 -26.79
CA PRO A 321 -12.88 -0.96 -25.47
C PRO A 321 -12.63 -2.47 -25.35
N PHE A 322 -12.18 -2.94 -24.18
CA PHE A 322 -11.95 -4.35 -23.92
C PHE A 322 -13.25 -5.17 -23.85
N ALA A 323 -14.33 -4.53 -23.35
CA ALA A 323 -15.67 -5.11 -23.24
C ALA A 323 -15.74 -6.34 -22.30
N ARG A 324 -15.44 -6.14 -21.03
CA ARG A 324 -15.56 -7.17 -19.97
C ARG A 324 -17.00 -7.64 -19.82
N ALA A 325 -17.27 -8.89 -20.25
CA ALA A 325 -18.60 -9.47 -20.26
C ALA A 325 -19.23 -9.55 -18.87
N ASP A 326 -18.45 -9.94 -17.85
CA ASP A 326 -18.86 -10.04 -16.44
C ASP A 326 -19.46 -8.72 -15.90
N LEU A 327 -18.79 -7.59 -16.18
CA LEU A 327 -19.22 -6.27 -15.75
C LEU A 327 -20.41 -5.74 -16.59
N LEU A 328 -20.43 -6.03 -17.89
CA LEU A 328 -21.55 -5.65 -18.76
C LEU A 328 -22.83 -6.39 -18.37
N ASP A 329 -22.73 -7.68 -18.00
CA ASP A 329 -23.84 -8.45 -17.50
C ASP A 329 -24.34 -7.95 -16.13
N ALA A 330 -23.42 -7.57 -15.24
CA ALA A 330 -23.75 -6.95 -13.95
C ALA A 330 -24.49 -5.62 -14.14
N ALA A 331 -23.98 -4.75 -15.03
CA ALA A 331 -24.63 -3.48 -15.35
C ALA A 331 -26.05 -3.68 -15.89
N THR A 332 -26.23 -4.65 -16.80
CA THR A 332 -27.54 -4.94 -17.40
C THR A 332 -28.54 -5.45 -16.35
N ARG A 333 -28.08 -6.28 -15.39
CA ARG A 333 -28.93 -6.72 -14.26
C ARG A 333 -29.39 -5.56 -13.39
N LEU A 334 -28.48 -4.63 -13.06
CA LEU A 334 -28.79 -3.44 -12.26
C LEU A 334 -29.81 -2.52 -12.96
N GLU A 335 -29.63 -2.29 -14.25
CA GLU A 335 -30.58 -1.49 -15.05
C GLU A 335 -31.98 -2.14 -15.12
N GLY A 336 -32.05 -3.48 -15.08
CA GLY A 336 -33.32 -4.21 -15.00
C GLY A 336 -34.05 -4.02 -13.66
N LEU A 337 -33.33 -3.68 -12.57
CA LEU A 337 -33.93 -3.37 -11.28
C LEU A 337 -34.52 -1.94 -11.25
N VAL A 338 -33.93 -1.00 -11.99
CA VAL A 338 -34.41 0.41 -12.07
C VAL A 338 -35.73 0.53 -12.83
N LYS A 339 -36.00 -0.40 -13.77
CA LYS A 339 -37.18 -0.40 -14.63
C LYS A 339 -38.40 -1.08 -14.02
N ARG A 340 -38.28 -1.62 -12.82
CA ARG A 340 -39.38 -2.25 -12.07
C ARG A 340 -39.89 -1.34 -10.96
#